data_eb6c1606466b8dbbb98a25f95ea90ff8
#
_entry.id   eb6c1606466b8dbbb98a25f95ea90ff8
#
_cell.length_a   1.000
_cell.length_b   1.000
_cell.length_c   1.000
_cell.angle_alpha   90.00
_cell.angle_beta   90.00
_cell.angle_gamma   90.00
#
_symmetry.space_group_name_H-M   'P 1'
#
loop_
_entity.id
_entity.type
_entity.pdbx_description
1 polymer ?
#
loop_
_entity_poly.entity_id
_entity_poly.type
_entity_poly.pdbx_seq_one_letter_code
_entity_poly.pdbx_strand_id
1 'polypeptide(L)'
;MRAAIVMRNEKTNIMDIKNIKQRWNATILDILKAFIDVCKRHDLTFYCCAGTAIGAVRHHGIIPWDDDIDVIMPRPDYDRLLEISKSEDWGKYELVTPYDRDDYPLYFSKISDRTTTLVEERERPCVIGLFVDIFPLDATDDDLDEAKRLKDRYTKVINRLNAVSTHNTFAEYISLLADPKEWGRFAIKTAAYFFRSPIRRRLLAQMDAISHLYDYDKAKNVQVYTGSYGYRETFPKAWLGRGKMFKFEDIEVPLPEEYDKYLRHFFGDYMQLPPVEQRIEKHHRAYLNMDRRESIEEIRKHSDIKI
;
A
#
# COMPACT_ATOMS: atom_id res chain seq x y z
N MET A 1 -13.50 16.92 9.77
CA MET A 1 -14.46 15.81 9.85
C MET A 1 -13.74 14.64 10.51
N ARG A 2 -14.23 14.15 11.64
CA ARG A 2 -13.54 13.16 12.48
C ARG A 2 -13.48 11.82 11.73
N ALA A 3 -12.27 11.24 11.61
CA ALA A 3 -12.10 9.88 11.14
C ALA A 3 -12.86 8.93 12.08
N ALA A 4 -13.88 8.27 11.57
CA ALA A 4 -14.69 7.36 12.35
C ALA A 4 -13.94 6.02 12.46
N ILE A 5 -13.29 5.82 13.61
CA ILE A 5 -13.20 4.46 14.15
C ILE A 5 -14.65 4.07 14.41
N VAL A 6 -15.21 3.13 13.65
CA VAL A 6 -16.53 2.57 13.94
C VAL A 6 -16.39 1.69 15.17
N MET A 7 -16.39 2.32 16.34
CA MET A 7 -16.53 1.63 17.60
C MET A 7 -18.00 1.65 18.00
N ARG A 8 -18.54 0.48 18.26
CA ARG A 8 -19.82 0.35 18.99
C ARG A 8 -19.63 0.98 20.36
N ASN A 9 -20.35 2.04 20.61
CA ASN A 9 -20.68 2.79 21.82
C ASN A 9 -20.04 4.19 21.94
N GLU A 10 -20.92 5.14 22.19
CA GLU A 10 -20.68 6.57 22.36
C GLU A 10 -19.84 6.96 23.61
N LYS A 11 -19.06 6.04 24.18
CA LYS A 11 -18.16 6.27 25.34
C LYS A 11 -16.81 5.59 25.15
N THR A 12 -16.19 5.74 23.97
CA THR A 12 -14.79 5.30 23.85
C THR A 12 -13.91 6.26 24.61
N ASN A 13 -13.37 5.78 25.74
CA ASN A 13 -12.50 6.55 26.61
C ASN A 13 -11.18 6.84 25.86
N ILE A 14 -10.58 8.01 26.09
CA ILE A 14 -9.26 8.39 25.56
C ILE A 14 -8.20 7.31 25.84
N MET A 15 -8.33 6.60 26.97
CA MET A 15 -7.48 5.48 27.36
C MET A 15 -7.59 4.30 26.37
N ASP A 16 -8.77 3.99 25.85
CA ASP A 16 -8.98 2.90 24.88
C ASP A 16 -8.35 3.21 23.53
N ILE A 17 -8.47 4.47 23.08
CA ILE A 17 -7.84 4.93 21.82
C ILE A 17 -6.33 4.83 21.92
N LYS A 18 -5.73 5.23 23.04
CA LYS A 18 -4.28 5.14 23.26
C LYS A 18 -3.80 3.69 23.27
N ASN A 19 -4.54 2.79 23.90
CA ASN A 19 -4.24 1.36 23.94
C ASN A 19 -4.31 0.74 22.54
N ILE A 20 -5.32 1.10 21.73
CA ILE A 20 -5.45 0.64 20.35
C ILE A 20 -4.26 1.10 19.52
N LYS A 21 -3.88 2.39 19.63
CA LYS A 21 -2.72 2.92 18.90
C LYS A 21 -1.42 2.24 19.30
N GLN A 22 -1.20 1.97 20.57
CA GLN A 22 -0.02 1.24 21.04
C GLN A 22 0.03 -0.18 20.48
N ARG A 23 -1.10 -0.91 20.54
CA ARG A 23 -1.20 -2.27 19.96
C ARG A 23 -0.99 -2.23 18.45
N TRP A 24 -1.58 -1.26 17.76
CA TRP A 24 -1.40 -1.05 16.32
C TRP A 24 0.09 -0.89 15.99
N ASN A 25 0.75 0.08 16.61
CA ASN A 25 2.17 0.36 16.36
C ASN A 25 3.05 -0.85 16.67
N ALA A 26 2.80 -1.57 17.77
CA ALA A 26 3.52 -2.79 18.10
C ALA A 26 3.33 -3.87 17.03
N THR A 27 2.10 -4.06 16.53
CA THR A 27 1.81 -5.07 15.51
C THR A 27 2.49 -4.74 14.17
N ILE A 28 2.39 -3.49 13.67
CA ILE A 28 3.04 -3.13 12.39
C ILE A 28 4.59 -3.17 12.50
N LEU A 29 5.13 -2.86 13.69
CA LEU A 29 6.57 -3.01 13.95
C LEU A 29 7.00 -4.48 13.94
N ASP A 30 6.20 -5.38 14.52
CA ASP A 30 6.48 -6.83 14.49
C ASP A 30 6.40 -7.38 13.05
N ILE A 31 5.47 -6.87 12.23
CA ILE A 31 5.39 -7.21 10.80
C ILE A 31 6.66 -6.74 10.07
N LEU A 32 7.11 -5.50 10.35
CA LEU A 32 8.36 -4.98 9.77
C LEU A 32 9.57 -5.84 10.17
N LYS A 33 9.65 -6.27 11.44
CA LYS A 33 10.73 -7.17 11.91
C LYS A 33 10.72 -8.50 11.14
N ALA A 34 9.55 -9.09 10.94
CA ALA A 34 9.40 -10.31 10.15
C ALA A 34 9.81 -10.11 8.68
N PHE A 35 9.42 -8.98 8.07
CA PHE A 35 9.85 -8.62 6.73
C PHE A 35 11.38 -8.45 6.62
N ILE A 36 11.99 -7.77 7.57
CA ILE A 36 13.46 -7.62 7.66
C ILE A 36 14.14 -8.98 7.76
N ASP A 37 13.58 -9.91 8.53
CA ASP A 37 14.11 -11.27 8.68
C ASP A 37 14.06 -12.03 7.35
N VAL A 38 12.93 -11.99 6.64
CA VAL A 38 12.79 -12.55 5.29
C VAL A 38 13.85 -11.94 4.35
N CYS A 39 13.97 -10.61 4.32
CA CYS A 39 14.94 -9.93 3.47
C CYS A 39 16.39 -10.37 3.78
N LYS A 40 16.75 -10.49 5.05
CA LYS A 40 18.09 -10.95 5.48
C LYS A 40 18.37 -12.39 5.07
N ARG A 41 17.40 -13.30 5.25
CA ARG A 41 17.59 -14.73 4.91
C ARG A 41 17.79 -14.94 3.42
N HIS A 42 17.20 -14.09 2.59
CA HIS A 42 17.22 -14.22 1.12
C HIS A 42 18.09 -13.18 0.42
N ASP A 43 18.85 -12.38 1.17
CA ASP A 43 19.69 -11.29 0.63
C ASP A 43 18.90 -10.38 -0.31
N LEU A 44 17.76 -9.86 0.19
CA LEU A 44 16.90 -8.93 -0.52
C LEU A 44 17.12 -7.51 -0.03
N THR A 45 17.24 -6.58 -0.97
CA THR A 45 17.42 -5.15 -0.70
C THR A 45 16.07 -4.45 -0.61
N PHE A 46 15.90 -3.59 0.38
CA PHE A 46 14.78 -2.66 0.51
C PHE A 46 15.23 -1.38 1.19
N TYR A 47 14.42 -0.35 1.12
CA TYR A 47 14.62 0.92 1.83
C TYR A 47 13.29 1.39 2.41
N CYS A 48 13.30 1.90 3.63
CA CYS A 48 12.16 2.62 4.16
C CYS A 48 11.97 3.93 3.39
N CYS A 49 10.71 4.29 3.14
CA CYS A 49 10.35 5.46 2.34
C CYS A 49 9.26 6.29 3.02
N ALA A 50 8.80 7.33 2.38
CA ALA A 50 7.67 8.17 2.80
C ALA A 50 7.70 8.57 4.29
N GLY A 51 6.59 8.39 5.00
CA GLY A 51 6.44 8.68 6.43
C GLY A 51 7.41 7.89 7.28
N THR A 52 7.67 6.64 6.95
CA THR A 52 8.59 5.76 7.67
C THR A 52 10.01 6.29 7.65
N ALA A 53 10.50 6.75 6.50
CA ALA A 53 11.84 7.34 6.38
C ALA A 53 11.96 8.66 7.17
N ILE A 54 10.95 9.53 7.11
CA ILE A 54 10.89 10.75 7.95
C ILE A 54 10.87 10.37 9.43
N GLY A 55 10.11 9.35 9.79
CA GLY A 55 10.04 8.81 11.16
C GLY A 55 11.39 8.36 11.67
N ALA A 56 12.14 7.58 10.89
CA ALA A 56 13.48 7.12 11.22
C ALA A 56 14.46 8.29 11.49
N VAL A 57 14.46 9.31 10.63
CA VAL A 57 15.39 10.45 10.74
C VAL A 57 15.00 11.42 11.84
N ARG A 58 13.71 11.78 11.94
CA ARG A 58 13.21 12.86 12.79
C ARG A 58 12.73 12.41 14.16
N HIS A 59 12.12 11.23 14.25
CA HIS A 59 11.48 10.73 15.48
C HIS A 59 12.18 9.50 16.07
N HIS A 60 13.10 8.87 15.31
CA HIS A 60 13.73 7.59 15.64
C HIS A 60 12.72 6.45 15.85
N GLY A 61 11.58 6.51 15.14
CA GLY A 61 10.47 5.57 15.22
C GLY A 61 9.27 6.03 14.40
N ILE A 62 8.13 5.42 14.65
CA ILE A 62 6.86 5.76 14.00
C ILE A 62 6.46 7.20 14.34
N ILE A 63 6.11 7.99 13.34
CA ILE A 63 5.60 9.35 13.55
C ILE A 63 4.29 9.25 14.39
N PRO A 64 4.12 10.04 15.49
CA PRO A 64 3.00 9.84 16.41
C PRO A 64 1.60 9.89 15.81
N TRP A 65 1.43 10.55 14.66
CA TRP A 65 0.16 10.66 13.92
C TRP A 65 0.15 9.87 12.62
N ASP A 66 1.16 9.02 12.38
CA ASP A 66 1.21 8.09 11.26
C ASP A 66 0.68 6.72 11.67
N ASP A 67 0.17 5.95 10.73
CA ASP A 67 -0.51 4.69 11.00
C ASP A 67 -0.12 3.56 10.06
N ASP A 68 0.93 3.78 9.25
CA ASP A 68 1.49 2.80 8.32
C ASP A 68 3.01 2.73 8.39
N ILE A 69 3.56 1.74 7.73
CA ILE A 69 4.99 1.57 7.45
C ILE A 69 5.13 1.27 5.97
N ASP A 70 5.96 2.07 5.30
CA ASP A 70 6.20 2.01 3.87
C ASP A 70 7.64 1.62 3.56
N VAL A 71 7.82 0.65 2.66
CA VAL A 71 9.12 0.32 2.09
C VAL A 71 9.08 0.30 0.57
N ILE A 72 10.18 0.70 -0.06
CA ILE A 72 10.42 0.50 -1.49
C ILE A 72 11.45 -0.61 -1.68
N MET A 73 11.23 -1.44 -2.69
CA MET A 73 12.09 -2.57 -2.99
C MET A 73 12.49 -2.54 -4.48
N PRO A 74 13.80 -2.60 -4.81
CA PRO A 74 14.26 -2.76 -6.19
C PRO A 74 13.50 -3.86 -6.92
N ARG A 75 13.08 -3.62 -8.18
CA ARG A 75 12.27 -4.57 -8.95
C ARG A 75 12.83 -6.01 -8.92
N PRO A 76 14.12 -6.26 -9.13
CA PRO A 76 14.63 -7.62 -9.08
C PRO A 76 14.43 -8.32 -7.73
N ASP A 77 14.58 -7.57 -6.62
CA ASP A 77 14.38 -8.12 -5.28
C ASP A 77 12.88 -8.26 -4.94
N TYR A 78 12.04 -7.34 -5.42
CA TYR A 78 10.59 -7.45 -5.30
C TYR A 78 10.07 -8.71 -6.01
N ASP A 79 10.52 -8.98 -7.23
CA ASP A 79 10.11 -10.17 -7.97
C ASP A 79 10.59 -11.46 -7.28
N ARG A 80 11.81 -11.45 -6.73
CA ARG A 80 12.32 -12.57 -5.90
C ARG A 80 11.45 -12.76 -4.64
N LEU A 81 11.03 -11.68 -3.98
CA LEU A 81 10.14 -11.74 -2.82
C LEU A 81 8.80 -12.41 -3.18
N LEU A 82 8.22 -12.06 -4.34
CA LEU A 82 7.00 -12.70 -4.84
C LEU A 82 7.19 -14.21 -5.07
N GLU A 83 8.31 -14.65 -5.60
CA GLU A 83 8.59 -16.07 -5.81
C GLU A 83 8.82 -16.81 -4.49
N ILE A 84 9.58 -16.22 -3.55
CA ILE A 84 9.83 -16.80 -2.21
C ILE A 84 8.51 -17.01 -1.47
N SER A 85 7.60 -16.05 -1.52
CA SER A 85 6.32 -16.12 -0.80
C SER A 85 5.40 -17.27 -1.26
N LYS A 86 5.63 -17.83 -2.45
CA LYS A 86 4.84 -18.96 -2.96
C LYS A 86 5.22 -20.31 -2.32
N SER A 87 6.42 -20.41 -1.78
CA SER A 87 6.98 -21.68 -1.29
C SER A 87 7.39 -21.67 0.18
N GLU A 88 7.54 -20.48 0.79
CA GLU A 88 7.99 -20.36 2.16
C GLU A 88 6.82 -19.98 3.10
N ASP A 89 6.70 -20.71 4.20
CA ASP A 89 5.75 -20.38 5.27
C ASP A 89 6.37 -19.36 6.23
N TRP A 90 5.75 -18.19 6.33
CA TRP A 90 6.16 -17.10 7.23
C TRP A 90 5.36 -17.10 8.54
N GLY A 91 4.82 -18.24 8.97
CA GLY A 91 4.07 -18.40 10.22
C GLY A 91 2.77 -17.59 10.20
N LYS A 92 2.61 -16.63 11.11
CA LYS A 92 1.42 -15.78 11.17
C LYS A 92 1.39 -14.66 10.11
N TYR A 93 2.41 -14.54 9.28
CA TYR A 93 2.48 -13.51 8.26
C TYR A 93 2.18 -14.07 6.87
N GLU A 94 1.67 -13.22 6.00
CA GLU A 94 1.37 -13.53 4.62
C GLU A 94 1.78 -12.38 3.71
N LEU A 95 2.27 -12.66 2.50
CA LEU A 95 2.41 -11.65 1.47
C LEU A 95 1.09 -11.57 0.69
N VAL A 96 0.44 -10.44 0.73
CA VAL A 96 -0.77 -10.15 -0.06
C VAL A 96 -0.33 -9.43 -1.32
N THR A 97 -0.63 -10.01 -2.48
CA THR A 97 -0.18 -9.48 -3.77
C THR A 97 -1.36 -9.26 -4.72
N PRO A 98 -1.23 -8.34 -5.70
CA PRO A 98 -2.24 -8.17 -6.74
C PRO A 98 -2.38 -9.38 -7.66
N TYR A 99 -1.42 -10.30 -7.66
CA TYR A 99 -1.36 -11.44 -8.57
C TYR A 99 -2.07 -12.68 -8.02
N ASP A 100 -2.12 -12.85 -6.70
CA ASP A 100 -2.62 -14.07 -6.05
C ASP A 100 -4.07 -13.94 -5.60
N ARG A 101 -4.61 -12.71 -5.53
CA ARG A 101 -5.94 -12.43 -5.02
C ARG A 101 -6.73 -11.52 -5.95
N ASP A 102 -7.82 -12.04 -6.50
CA ASP A 102 -8.72 -11.26 -7.37
C ASP A 102 -9.51 -10.17 -6.61
N ASP A 103 -9.71 -10.33 -5.30
CA ASP A 103 -10.37 -9.35 -4.41
C ASP A 103 -9.44 -8.26 -3.89
N TYR A 104 -8.12 -8.41 -4.03
CA TYR A 104 -7.16 -7.41 -3.56
C TYR A 104 -7.13 -6.19 -4.49
N PRO A 105 -7.53 -4.99 -4.01
CA PRO A 105 -7.79 -3.86 -4.90
C PRO A 105 -6.53 -3.09 -5.32
N LEU A 106 -5.41 -3.28 -4.61
CA LEU A 106 -4.19 -2.52 -4.84
C LEU A 106 -3.32 -3.19 -5.92
N TYR A 107 -2.25 -2.51 -6.28
CA TYR A 107 -1.33 -2.85 -7.36
C TYR A 107 0.13 -2.92 -6.89
N PHE A 108 0.34 -3.00 -5.58
CA PHE A 108 1.59 -3.27 -4.89
C PHE A 108 1.32 -4.29 -3.77
N SER A 109 2.36 -4.83 -3.17
CA SER A 109 2.21 -5.89 -2.17
C SER A 109 2.16 -5.34 -0.75
N LYS A 110 1.57 -6.12 0.14
CA LYS A 110 1.60 -5.89 1.60
C LYS A 110 2.05 -7.17 2.28
N ILE A 111 2.96 -7.07 3.25
CA ILE A 111 3.12 -8.15 4.22
C ILE A 111 2.14 -7.90 5.36
N SER A 112 1.36 -8.92 5.74
CA SER A 112 0.19 -8.78 6.60
C SER A 112 0.19 -9.83 7.70
N ASP A 113 -0.30 -9.47 8.90
CA ASP A 113 -0.52 -10.39 10.02
C ASP A 113 -1.89 -11.06 9.87
N ARG A 114 -1.91 -12.34 9.45
CA ARG A 114 -3.13 -13.13 9.21
C ARG A 114 -3.93 -13.45 10.48
N THR A 115 -3.44 -13.07 11.66
CA THR A 115 -4.18 -13.24 12.93
C THR A 115 -5.07 -12.03 13.24
N THR A 116 -4.98 -10.96 12.48
CA THR A 116 -5.78 -9.73 12.59
C THR A 116 -6.70 -9.56 11.39
N THR A 117 -7.67 -8.67 11.49
CA THR A 117 -8.60 -8.32 10.40
C THR A 117 -8.58 -6.84 10.15
N LEU A 118 -8.39 -6.45 8.91
CA LEU A 118 -8.55 -5.09 8.42
C LEU A 118 -9.29 -5.10 7.08
N VAL A 119 -10.25 -4.20 6.93
CA VAL A 119 -10.84 -3.83 5.64
C VAL A 119 -10.63 -2.34 5.46
N GLU A 120 -9.84 -1.95 4.46
CA GLU A 120 -9.51 -0.54 4.23
C GLU A 120 -10.68 0.22 3.60
N GLU A 121 -11.29 -0.33 2.56
CA GLU A 121 -12.34 0.34 1.79
C GLU A 121 -13.62 -0.49 1.69
N ARG A 122 -14.76 0.19 1.83
CA ARG A 122 -16.09 -0.45 1.68
C ARG A 122 -16.42 -0.80 0.24
N GLU A 123 -16.03 0.07 -0.67
CA GLU A 123 -16.32 -0.05 -2.10
C GLU A 123 -15.48 -1.12 -2.78
N ARG A 124 -14.38 -1.50 -2.15
CA ARG A 124 -13.46 -2.55 -2.60
C ARG A 124 -13.08 -3.45 -1.43
N PRO A 125 -14.05 -4.18 -0.86
CA PRO A 125 -13.82 -4.93 0.36
C PRO A 125 -12.85 -6.09 0.10
N CYS A 126 -11.72 -6.03 0.78
CA CYS A 126 -10.72 -7.08 0.84
C CYS A 126 -10.32 -7.27 2.28
N VAL A 127 -10.41 -8.50 2.78
CA VAL A 127 -9.96 -8.81 4.14
C VAL A 127 -8.47 -9.12 4.11
N ILE A 128 -7.70 -8.26 4.78
CA ILE A 128 -6.30 -8.47 5.10
C ILE A 128 -6.10 -8.33 6.62
N GLY A 129 -4.90 -8.52 7.15
CA GLY A 129 -4.56 -8.12 8.51
C GLY A 129 -3.92 -6.73 8.54
N LEU A 130 -3.39 -6.33 9.70
CA LEU A 130 -2.48 -5.19 9.78
C LEU A 130 -1.26 -5.49 8.91
N PHE A 131 -0.63 -4.46 8.35
CA PHE A 131 0.33 -4.63 7.27
C PHE A 131 1.50 -3.63 7.30
N VAL A 132 2.50 -3.95 6.48
CA VAL A 132 3.54 -3.06 5.97
C VAL A 132 3.42 -3.01 4.45
N ASP A 133 3.46 -1.82 3.87
CA ASP A 133 3.37 -1.60 2.42
C ASP A 133 4.72 -1.81 1.74
N ILE A 134 4.73 -2.59 0.65
CA ILE A 134 5.93 -2.90 -0.13
C ILE A 134 5.72 -2.42 -1.56
N PHE A 135 6.31 -1.27 -1.89
CA PHE A 135 6.22 -0.68 -3.22
C PHE A 135 7.37 -1.17 -4.10
N PRO A 136 7.08 -1.68 -5.31
CA PRO A 136 8.13 -1.95 -6.29
C PRO A 136 8.78 -0.65 -6.77
N LEU A 137 10.10 -0.64 -6.81
CA LEU A 137 10.92 0.44 -7.36
C LEU A 137 11.46 -0.01 -8.70
N ASP A 138 10.93 0.55 -9.75
CA ASP A 138 11.16 0.14 -11.12
C ASP A 138 12.26 0.98 -11.79
N ALA A 139 12.96 0.39 -12.76
CA ALA A 139 13.77 1.17 -13.69
C ALA A 139 12.87 2.04 -14.58
N THR A 140 13.32 3.24 -14.91
CA THR A 140 12.64 4.11 -15.88
C THR A 140 13.63 4.70 -16.86
N ASP A 141 13.11 5.44 -17.85
CA ASP A 141 13.95 6.09 -18.86
C ASP A 141 14.89 7.13 -18.24
N ASP A 142 16.07 7.26 -18.84
CA ASP A 142 17.02 8.32 -18.50
C ASP A 142 16.51 9.70 -18.93
N ASP A 143 15.68 9.78 -19.99
CA ASP A 143 14.93 10.97 -20.37
C ASP A 143 13.73 11.17 -19.44
N LEU A 144 13.75 12.24 -18.66
CA LEU A 144 12.71 12.55 -17.68
C LEU A 144 11.33 12.81 -18.31
N ASP A 145 11.27 13.26 -19.55
CA ASP A 145 9.98 13.48 -20.22
C ASP A 145 9.38 12.14 -20.68
N GLU A 146 10.20 11.19 -21.09
CA GLU A 146 9.74 9.82 -21.34
C GLU A 146 9.35 9.12 -20.04
N ALA A 147 10.12 9.26 -18.95
CA ALA A 147 9.76 8.74 -17.63
C ALA A 147 8.38 9.28 -17.17
N LYS A 148 8.07 10.55 -17.40
CA LYS A 148 6.73 11.14 -17.13
C LYS A 148 5.64 10.49 -17.97
N ARG A 149 5.88 10.29 -19.29
CA ARG A 149 4.91 9.63 -20.18
C ARG A 149 4.61 8.20 -19.71
N LEU A 150 5.63 7.48 -19.27
CA LEU A 150 5.47 6.13 -18.70
C LEU A 150 4.64 6.16 -17.42
N LYS A 151 4.90 7.10 -16.51
CA LYS A 151 4.08 7.31 -15.31
C LYS A 151 2.62 7.58 -15.66
N ASP A 152 2.36 8.44 -16.62
CA ASP A 152 1.00 8.75 -17.09
C ASP A 152 0.33 7.53 -17.70
N ARG A 153 1.08 6.75 -18.49
CA ARG A 153 0.58 5.48 -19.06
C ARG A 153 0.23 4.49 -17.97
N TYR A 154 1.10 4.33 -16.99
CA TYR A 154 0.89 3.45 -15.84
C TYR A 154 -0.33 3.91 -15.01
N THR A 155 -0.43 5.20 -14.72
CA THR A 155 -1.56 5.80 -14.00
C THR A 155 -2.89 5.57 -14.71
N LYS A 156 -2.93 5.64 -16.06
CA LYS A 156 -4.13 5.30 -16.84
C LYS A 156 -4.54 3.83 -16.64
N VAL A 157 -3.59 2.91 -16.52
CA VAL A 157 -3.88 1.50 -16.23
C VAL A 157 -4.39 1.33 -14.80
N ILE A 158 -3.78 2.00 -13.82
CA ILE A 158 -4.26 2.05 -12.43
C ILE A 158 -5.73 2.49 -12.38
N ASN A 159 -6.07 3.60 -13.03
CA ASN A 159 -7.44 4.13 -13.03
C ASN A 159 -8.47 3.13 -13.60
N ARG A 160 -8.08 2.38 -14.65
CA ARG A 160 -8.90 1.31 -15.20
C ARG A 160 -9.03 0.14 -14.23
N LEU A 161 -7.93 -0.25 -13.57
CA LEU A 161 -7.90 -1.31 -12.58
C LEU A 161 -8.81 -0.97 -11.38
N ASN A 162 -8.71 0.26 -10.88
CA ASN A 162 -9.58 0.75 -9.81
C ASN A 162 -11.06 0.69 -10.21
N ALA A 163 -11.40 1.14 -11.43
CA ALA A 163 -12.77 1.09 -11.94
C ALA A 163 -13.34 -0.35 -12.04
N VAL A 164 -12.49 -1.31 -12.42
CA VAL A 164 -12.87 -2.73 -12.49
C VAL A 164 -12.95 -3.36 -11.09
N SER A 165 -12.13 -2.92 -10.15
CA SER A 165 -12.08 -3.47 -8.78
C SER A 165 -13.19 -2.92 -7.87
N THR A 166 -13.82 -1.79 -8.22
CA THR A 166 -14.91 -1.20 -7.43
C THR A 166 -16.17 -2.06 -7.48
N HIS A 167 -16.71 -2.40 -6.32
CA HIS A 167 -17.97 -3.09 -6.17
C HIS A 167 -19.11 -2.07 -6.17
N ASN A 168 -20.10 -2.28 -7.04
CA ASN A 168 -21.32 -1.47 -7.03
C ASN A 168 -22.37 -2.18 -6.18
N THR A 169 -23.09 -1.44 -5.38
CA THR A 169 -24.23 -1.96 -4.63
C THR A 169 -25.40 -2.27 -5.58
N PHE A 170 -26.28 -3.17 -5.15
CA PHE A 170 -27.51 -3.48 -5.92
C PHE A 170 -28.36 -2.23 -6.18
N ALA A 171 -28.44 -1.32 -5.21
CA ALA A 171 -29.15 -0.04 -5.36
C ALA A 171 -28.54 0.84 -6.47
N GLU A 172 -27.20 0.90 -6.57
CA GLU A 172 -26.52 1.62 -7.65
C GLU A 172 -26.78 0.99 -9.02
N TYR A 173 -26.83 -0.35 -9.12
CA TYR A 173 -27.23 -1.02 -10.36
C TYR A 173 -28.67 -0.68 -10.79
N ILE A 174 -29.60 -0.71 -9.84
CA ILE A 174 -31.01 -0.36 -10.11
C ILE A 174 -31.15 1.10 -10.52
N SER A 175 -30.41 2.02 -9.88
CA SER A 175 -30.44 3.44 -10.25
C SER A 175 -29.99 3.69 -11.70
N LEU A 176 -29.02 2.90 -12.20
CA LEU A 176 -28.58 2.99 -13.58
C LEU A 176 -29.62 2.47 -14.58
N LEU A 177 -30.45 1.50 -14.17
CA LEU A 177 -31.53 0.99 -15.00
C LEU A 177 -32.70 1.97 -15.10
N ALA A 178 -32.91 2.80 -14.08
CA ALA A 178 -34.00 3.75 -14.01
C ALA A 178 -33.88 4.92 -15.02
N ASP A 179 -32.64 5.25 -15.45
CA ASP A 179 -32.41 6.31 -16.44
C ASP A 179 -31.90 5.70 -17.76
N PRO A 180 -32.66 5.80 -18.87
CA PRO A 180 -32.24 5.29 -20.18
C PRO A 180 -30.90 5.84 -20.68
N LYS A 181 -30.51 7.05 -20.25
CA LYS A 181 -29.20 7.65 -20.58
C LYS A 181 -28.03 6.90 -19.93
N GLU A 182 -28.26 6.17 -18.85
CA GLU A 182 -27.28 5.42 -18.10
C GLU A 182 -27.17 3.93 -18.53
N TRP A 183 -28.01 3.46 -19.47
CA TRP A 183 -28.01 2.06 -19.91
C TRP A 183 -26.67 1.61 -20.50
N GLY A 184 -25.97 2.51 -21.18
CA GLY A 184 -24.60 2.24 -21.65
C GLY A 184 -23.64 1.96 -20.49
N ARG A 185 -23.72 2.75 -19.41
CA ARG A 185 -22.92 2.53 -18.19
C ARG A 185 -23.34 1.27 -17.47
N PHE A 186 -24.64 0.97 -17.39
CA PHE A 186 -25.13 -0.27 -16.83
C PHE A 186 -24.58 -1.49 -17.57
N ALA A 187 -24.64 -1.50 -18.92
CA ALA A 187 -24.10 -2.60 -19.72
C ALA A 187 -22.60 -2.79 -19.52
N ILE A 188 -21.82 -1.70 -19.49
CA ILE A 188 -20.36 -1.73 -19.22
C ILE A 188 -20.08 -2.28 -17.82
N LYS A 189 -20.79 -1.80 -16.79
CA LYS A 189 -20.61 -2.26 -15.41
C LYS A 189 -20.99 -3.74 -15.24
N THR A 190 -22.07 -4.18 -15.90
CA THR A 190 -22.51 -5.58 -15.89
C THR A 190 -21.48 -6.47 -16.60
N ALA A 191 -21.00 -6.07 -17.76
CA ALA A 191 -19.92 -6.78 -18.46
C ALA A 191 -18.64 -6.82 -17.60
N ALA A 192 -18.27 -5.69 -16.99
CA ALA A 192 -17.12 -5.63 -16.08
C ALA A 192 -17.28 -6.55 -14.87
N TYR A 193 -18.49 -6.72 -14.34
CA TYR A 193 -18.75 -7.66 -13.24
C TYR A 193 -18.47 -9.12 -13.66
N PHE A 194 -18.97 -9.57 -14.81
CA PHE A 194 -18.76 -10.94 -15.28
C PHE A 194 -17.34 -11.21 -15.79
N PHE A 195 -16.67 -10.20 -16.34
CA PHE A 195 -15.32 -10.32 -16.91
C PHE A 195 -14.24 -9.66 -16.05
N ARG A 196 -14.53 -9.41 -14.77
CA ARG A 196 -13.62 -8.72 -13.84
C ARG A 196 -12.23 -9.37 -13.79
N SER A 197 -12.16 -10.67 -13.48
CA SER A 197 -10.87 -11.36 -13.30
C SER A 197 -10.02 -11.38 -14.58
N PRO A 198 -10.54 -11.70 -15.77
CA PRO A 198 -9.72 -11.63 -16.99
C PRO A 198 -9.30 -10.20 -17.36
N ILE A 199 -10.18 -9.19 -17.14
CA ILE A 199 -9.82 -7.78 -17.39
C ILE A 199 -8.73 -7.34 -16.41
N ARG A 200 -8.90 -7.66 -15.11
CA ARG A 200 -7.93 -7.36 -14.06
C ARG A 200 -6.56 -7.97 -14.40
N ARG A 201 -6.50 -9.26 -14.71
CA ARG A 201 -5.24 -9.94 -15.09
C ARG A 201 -4.58 -9.28 -16.28
N ARG A 202 -5.34 -8.88 -17.31
CA ARG A 202 -4.80 -8.16 -18.48
C ARG A 202 -4.23 -6.78 -18.11
N LEU A 203 -4.89 -6.06 -17.20
CA LEU A 203 -4.41 -4.75 -16.73
C LEU A 203 -3.15 -4.90 -15.89
N LEU A 204 -3.09 -5.89 -14.99
CA LEU A 204 -1.88 -6.19 -14.23
C LEU A 204 -0.71 -6.58 -15.14
N ALA A 205 -0.95 -7.40 -16.17
CA ALA A 205 0.07 -7.72 -17.16
C ALA A 205 0.56 -6.49 -17.95
N GLN A 206 -0.31 -5.48 -18.19
CA GLN A 206 0.11 -4.22 -18.80
C GLN A 206 0.99 -3.38 -17.86
N MET A 207 0.68 -3.38 -16.55
CA MET A 207 1.49 -2.72 -15.53
C MET A 207 2.86 -3.38 -15.43
N ASP A 208 2.86 -4.71 -15.35
CA ASP A 208 4.06 -5.53 -15.29
C ASP A 208 4.98 -5.31 -16.50
N ALA A 209 4.40 -5.26 -17.71
CA ALA A 209 5.14 -4.95 -18.93
C ALA A 209 5.78 -3.55 -18.94
N ILE A 210 5.19 -2.56 -18.26
CA ILE A 210 5.80 -1.24 -18.10
C ILE A 210 6.92 -1.30 -17.07
N SER A 211 6.71 -1.99 -15.95
CA SER A 211 7.67 -2.15 -14.87
C SER A 211 8.96 -2.86 -15.29
N HIS A 212 8.89 -3.74 -16.29
CA HIS A 212 10.03 -4.49 -16.83
C HIS A 212 10.56 -3.93 -18.17
N LEU A 213 10.17 -2.72 -18.54
CA LEU A 213 10.58 -2.14 -19.84
C LEU A 213 12.07 -1.86 -19.90
N TYR A 214 12.68 -1.51 -18.77
CA TYR A 214 14.09 -1.16 -18.64
C TYR A 214 14.80 -2.14 -17.69
N ASP A 215 16.07 -2.41 -18.03
CA ASP A 215 16.98 -3.20 -17.20
C ASP A 215 17.34 -2.38 -15.95
N TYR A 216 16.96 -2.89 -14.77
CA TYR A 216 17.17 -2.22 -13.49
C TYR A 216 18.66 -1.92 -13.23
N ASP A 217 19.55 -2.85 -13.59
CA ASP A 217 20.97 -2.68 -13.31
C ASP A 217 21.61 -1.57 -14.15
N LYS A 218 21.11 -1.35 -15.37
CA LYS A 218 21.62 -0.35 -16.32
C LYS A 218 21.00 1.03 -16.19
N ALA A 219 19.81 1.12 -15.58
CA ALA A 219 19.08 2.36 -15.46
C ALA A 219 19.78 3.36 -14.54
N LYS A 220 19.79 4.66 -14.92
CA LYS A 220 20.26 5.76 -14.07
C LYS A 220 19.16 6.31 -13.19
N ASN A 221 17.91 6.24 -13.64
CA ASN A 221 16.73 6.69 -12.91
C ASN A 221 15.84 5.52 -12.54
N VAL A 222 15.20 5.64 -11.39
CA VAL A 222 14.19 4.71 -10.88
C VAL A 222 12.90 5.46 -10.59
N GLN A 223 11.79 4.72 -10.56
CA GLN A 223 10.48 5.29 -10.34
C GLN A 223 9.59 4.34 -9.55
N VAL A 224 8.84 4.89 -8.59
CA VAL A 224 7.73 4.16 -7.95
C VAL A 224 6.47 4.43 -8.78
N TYR A 225 6.18 3.57 -9.77
CA TYR A 225 5.00 3.77 -10.64
C TYR A 225 3.69 3.74 -9.86
N THR A 226 3.67 3.01 -8.75
CA THR A 226 2.50 2.87 -7.86
C THR A 226 2.35 4.01 -6.86
N GLY A 227 3.37 4.86 -6.70
CA GLY A 227 3.39 5.94 -5.73
C GLY A 227 2.46 7.11 -6.07
N SER A 228 2.07 7.85 -5.04
CA SER A 228 1.07 8.93 -5.08
C SER A 228 1.64 10.34 -5.26
N TYR A 229 2.97 10.50 -5.26
CA TYR A 229 3.63 11.82 -5.34
C TYR A 229 3.84 12.32 -6.77
N GLY A 230 3.18 11.70 -7.76
CA GLY A 230 3.22 12.11 -9.16
C GLY A 230 4.61 11.94 -9.78
N TYR A 231 5.09 12.97 -10.48
CA TYR A 231 6.40 12.88 -11.17
C TYR A 231 7.60 12.93 -10.22
N ARG A 232 7.41 13.32 -8.96
CA ARG A 232 8.45 13.23 -7.92
C ARG A 232 8.86 11.80 -7.59
N GLU A 233 8.05 10.82 -7.98
CA GLU A 233 8.39 9.40 -7.83
C GLU A 233 9.59 8.97 -8.69
N THR A 234 10.03 9.80 -9.64
CA THR A 234 11.24 9.58 -10.44
C THR A 234 12.43 10.25 -9.77
N PHE A 235 13.48 9.48 -9.52
CA PHE A 235 14.70 10.00 -8.91
C PHE A 235 15.93 9.18 -9.35
N PRO A 236 17.17 9.74 -9.21
CA PRO A 236 18.39 9.03 -9.56
C PRO A 236 18.60 7.78 -8.72
N LYS A 237 18.80 6.62 -9.38
CA LYS A 237 19.11 5.34 -8.71
C LYS A 237 20.33 5.44 -7.80
N ALA A 238 21.30 6.27 -8.16
CA ALA A 238 22.51 6.50 -7.38
C ALA A 238 22.25 7.00 -5.94
N TRP A 239 21.07 7.55 -5.65
CA TRP A 239 20.72 7.97 -4.30
C TRP A 239 20.48 6.78 -3.34
N LEU A 240 20.18 5.62 -3.88
CA LEU A 240 19.92 4.42 -3.08
C LEU A 240 21.20 3.92 -2.40
N GLY A 241 22.30 3.80 -3.16
CA GLY A 241 23.57 3.28 -2.67
C GLY A 241 23.43 1.91 -1.99
N ARG A 242 24.22 1.67 -0.96
CA ARG A 242 24.09 0.48 -0.09
C ARG A 242 23.03 0.64 0.99
N GLY A 243 22.43 1.80 1.07
CA GLY A 243 21.57 2.19 2.16
C GLY A 243 22.35 2.62 3.41
N LYS A 244 21.72 3.48 4.20
CA LYS A 244 22.23 3.94 5.49
C LYS A 244 21.28 3.51 6.59
N MET A 245 21.80 2.85 7.62
CA MET A 245 20.99 2.35 8.73
C MET A 245 20.62 3.49 9.69
N PHE A 246 19.37 3.50 10.11
CA PHE A 246 18.82 4.45 11.07
C PHE A 246 18.06 3.72 12.16
N LYS A 247 18.14 4.25 13.38
CA LYS A 247 17.32 3.78 14.49
C LYS A 247 15.82 4.01 14.17
N PHE A 248 15.01 2.97 14.40
CA PHE A 248 13.57 3.02 14.27
C PHE A 248 12.93 2.16 15.37
N GLU A 249 12.36 2.80 16.39
CA GLU A 249 11.90 2.16 17.63
C GLU A 249 13.04 1.34 18.29
N ASP A 250 12.89 0.03 18.36
CA ASP A 250 13.87 -0.90 18.95
C ASP A 250 14.73 -1.64 17.91
N ILE A 251 14.63 -1.25 16.62
CA ILE A 251 15.38 -1.83 15.50
C ILE A 251 16.16 -0.77 14.73
N GLU A 252 16.90 -1.23 13.72
CA GLU A 252 17.49 -0.38 12.69
C GLU A 252 16.89 -0.70 11.33
N VAL A 253 16.66 0.34 10.51
CA VAL A 253 16.09 0.23 9.18
C VAL A 253 16.96 0.94 8.13
N PRO A 254 17.06 0.40 6.90
CA PRO A 254 17.81 1.04 5.83
C PRO A 254 16.98 2.15 5.17
N LEU A 255 17.60 3.30 4.96
CA LEU A 255 17.14 4.38 4.09
C LEU A 255 18.07 4.49 2.89
N PRO A 256 17.67 5.15 1.79
CA PRO A 256 18.59 5.52 0.72
C PRO A 256 19.87 6.16 1.28
N GLU A 257 21.02 5.86 0.71
CA GLU A 257 22.31 6.40 1.21
C GLU A 257 22.30 7.93 1.20
N GLU A 258 21.75 8.53 0.15
CA GLU A 258 21.51 9.95 0.02
C GLU A 258 20.12 10.36 0.55
N TYR A 259 19.75 9.83 1.72
CA TYR A 259 18.43 10.00 2.33
C TYR A 259 17.96 11.46 2.44
N ASP A 260 18.86 12.41 2.70
CA ASP A 260 18.48 13.82 2.82
C ASP A 260 18.07 14.40 1.45
N LYS A 261 18.80 14.06 0.38
CA LYS A 261 18.40 14.44 -0.99
C LYS A 261 17.08 13.80 -1.36
N TYR A 262 16.92 12.49 -1.06
CA TYR A 262 15.69 11.74 -1.29
C TYR A 262 14.50 12.38 -0.57
N LEU A 263 14.59 12.61 0.73
CA LEU A 263 13.51 13.19 1.52
C LEU A 263 13.18 14.63 1.12
N ARG A 264 14.19 15.46 0.83
CA ARG A 264 13.96 16.83 0.33
C ARG A 264 13.31 16.87 -1.04
N HIS A 265 13.61 15.91 -1.90
CA HIS A 265 12.99 15.80 -3.23
C HIS A 265 11.48 15.56 -3.12
N PHE A 266 11.04 14.73 -2.19
CA PHE A 266 9.63 14.41 -1.97
C PHE A 266 8.90 15.45 -1.12
N PHE A 267 9.52 15.89 -0.02
CA PHE A 267 8.86 16.58 1.10
C PHE A 267 9.41 17.97 1.39
N GLY A 268 10.43 18.42 0.68
CA GLY A 268 11.07 19.73 0.95
C GLY A 268 11.76 19.72 2.31
N ASP A 269 11.42 20.67 3.17
CA ASP A 269 11.93 20.70 4.55
C ASP A 269 11.19 19.72 5.45
N TYR A 270 11.48 18.44 5.31
CA TYR A 270 10.84 17.36 6.05
C TYR A 270 11.16 17.37 7.56
N MET A 271 12.19 18.12 7.99
CA MET A 271 12.52 18.28 9.41
C MET A 271 11.54 19.23 10.10
N GLN A 272 10.90 20.14 9.36
CA GLN A 272 9.86 20.99 9.90
C GLN A 272 8.60 20.18 10.20
N LEU A 273 8.10 20.31 11.43
CA LEU A 273 6.84 19.66 11.83
C LEU A 273 5.66 20.32 11.12
N PRO A 274 4.71 19.55 10.58
CA PRO A 274 3.48 20.13 10.04
C PRO A 274 2.67 20.83 11.14
N PRO A 275 1.78 21.77 10.78
CA PRO A 275 0.83 22.36 11.73
C PRO A 275 0.06 21.30 12.53
N VAL A 276 -0.28 21.60 13.78
CA VAL A 276 -0.90 20.61 14.70
C VAL A 276 -2.19 20.03 14.13
N GLU A 277 -2.99 20.83 13.44
CA GLU A 277 -4.23 20.43 12.79
C GLU A 277 -4.05 19.45 11.62
N GLN A 278 -2.84 19.35 11.08
CA GLN A 278 -2.46 18.38 10.02
C GLN A 278 -1.85 17.09 10.58
N ARG A 279 -1.61 17.03 11.90
CA ARG A 279 -1.06 15.84 12.57
C ARG A 279 -2.18 14.86 12.92
N ILE A 280 -2.80 14.30 11.88
CA ILE A 280 -3.92 13.36 12.00
C ILE A 280 -3.63 12.11 11.16
N GLU A 281 -4.16 10.98 11.59
CA GLU A 281 -4.16 9.74 10.79
C GLU A 281 -4.91 9.98 9.48
N LYS A 282 -4.35 9.52 8.37
CA LYS A 282 -4.88 9.78 7.03
C LYS A 282 -5.58 8.60 6.40
N HIS A 283 -5.30 7.38 6.86
CA HIS A 283 -5.86 6.18 6.28
C HIS A 283 -7.27 5.88 6.82
N HIS A 284 -8.17 5.58 5.89
CA HIS A 284 -9.51 5.14 6.22
C HIS A 284 -9.49 3.65 6.52
N ARG A 285 -10.29 3.25 7.51
CA ARG A 285 -10.49 1.86 7.87
C ARG A 285 -11.99 1.61 7.96
N ALA A 286 -12.48 0.74 7.09
CA ALA A 286 -13.88 0.34 7.11
C ALA A 286 -14.17 -0.61 8.27
N TYR A 287 -13.23 -1.52 8.57
CA TYR A 287 -13.35 -2.48 9.67
C TYR A 287 -11.97 -2.84 10.23
N LEU A 288 -11.91 -3.08 11.56
CA LEU A 288 -10.70 -3.52 12.26
C LEU A 288 -11.07 -4.51 13.37
N ASN A 289 -10.37 -5.65 13.40
CA ASN A 289 -10.32 -6.55 14.55
C ASN A 289 -8.85 -6.98 14.76
N MET A 290 -8.27 -6.58 15.89
CA MET A 290 -6.88 -6.87 16.22
C MET A 290 -6.68 -8.19 16.98
N ASP A 291 -7.76 -8.90 17.28
CA ASP A 291 -7.73 -10.08 18.14
C ASP A 291 -7.88 -11.38 17.35
N ARG A 292 -8.47 -11.31 16.14
CA ARG A 292 -8.68 -12.49 15.30
C ARG A 292 -8.87 -12.13 13.83
N ARG A 293 -8.64 -13.12 12.96
CA ARG A 293 -9.04 -13.05 11.54
C ARG A 293 -10.52 -13.36 11.40
N GLU A 294 -11.22 -12.57 10.60
CA GLU A 294 -12.63 -12.72 10.26
C GLU A 294 -12.82 -12.68 8.75
N SER A 295 -13.77 -13.45 8.26
CA SER A 295 -14.19 -13.38 6.85
C SER A 295 -15.18 -12.22 6.63
N ILE A 296 -15.39 -11.84 5.37
CA ILE A 296 -16.42 -10.82 5.00
C ILE A 296 -17.81 -11.24 5.49
N GLU A 297 -18.14 -12.55 5.41
CA GLU A 297 -19.42 -13.10 5.88
C GLU A 297 -19.60 -12.98 7.38
N GLU A 298 -18.53 -13.20 8.17
CA GLU A 298 -18.56 -13.02 9.63
C GLU A 298 -18.72 -11.55 9.98
N ILE A 299 -17.97 -10.64 9.31
CA ILE A 299 -18.10 -9.19 9.52
C ILE A 299 -19.54 -8.74 9.26
N ARG A 300 -20.15 -9.17 8.15
CA ARG A 300 -21.54 -8.82 7.77
C ARG A 300 -22.59 -9.31 8.78
N LYS A 301 -22.33 -10.42 9.49
CA LYS A 301 -23.28 -10.99 10.46
C LYS A 301 -23.37 -10.21 11.77
N HIS A 302 -22.28 -9.57 12.18
CA HIS A 302 -22.23 -8.94 13.51
C HIS A 302 -21.84 -7.47 13.49
N SER A 303 -21.63 -6.88 12.32
CA SER A 303 -21.42 -5.45 12.16
C SER A 303 -22.52 -4.82 11.28
N ASP A 304 -22.96 -3.62 11.67
CA ASP A 304 -23.88 -2.81 10.86
C ASP A 304 -23.17 -2.17 9.65
N ILE A 305 -21.94 -2.56 9.40
CA ILE A 305 -21.11 -2.05 8.33
C ILE A 305 -21.55 -2.69 7.02
N LYS A 306 -22.09 -1.89 6.13
CA LYS A 306 -22.36 -2.33 4.74
C LYS A 306 -21.01 -2.42 4.01
N ILE A 307 -20.44 -3.61 3.99
CA ILE A 307 -19.25 -3.98 3.21
C ILE A 307 -19.69 -4.78 2.01
#